data_7268b572be97049193f869c82323984e
#
_entry.id   7268b572be97049193f869c82323984e
#
_cell.length_a   1.000
_cell.length_b   1.000
_cell.length_c   1.000
_cell.angle_alpha   90.00
_cell.angle_beta   90.00
_cell.angle_gamma   90.00
#
_symmetry.space_group_name_H-M   'P 1'
#
loop_
_entity.id
_entity.type
_entity.pdbx_description
1 polymer ?
#
loop_
_entity_poly.entity_id
_entity_poly.type
_entity_poly.pdbx_seq_one_letter_code
_entity_poly.pdbx_strand_id
1 'polypeptide(L)'
;KIPMTAMPELVAGFHSLVGLAAVFVAIAAFLNPGAFNLGSPGNIKLGSLIEMSIGAAVGAITFSGSIIAFLKLQGIMSGSPITFKGQHPLNALILISIIVLTYLLCSTQSLNLFWFLLAVSFLIGFLIIIPIGGADMPVVISMLNSYSGWAAAGIGFTLENTALIITGALVGSSGAILSYIMCKGMNRSFINVILGGFGATDQSSNSQNKEQKPVKNGNAEDAAFLMKNASSVIIVPGYGMAVAQAQHALREMVDTLKKNNIKVSYAIHPVAGRMPGHMNVLLAEANVPYDEVF
;
A
#
# COMPACT_ATOMS: atom_id res chain seq x y z
N LYS A 1 11.68 -10.68 16.49
CA LYS A 1 10.19 -10.76 16.55
C LYS A 1 9.66 -9.38 16.17
N ILE A 2 8.79 -9.32 15.20
CA ILE A 2 8.12 -8.08 14.76
C ILE A 2 6.71 -8.11 15.37
N PRO A 3 6.29 -7.06 16.10
CA PRO A 3 4.94 -7.01 16.64
C PRO A 3 3.90 -6.90 15.52
N MET A 4 2.70 -7.41 15.73
CA MET A 4 1.62 -7.38 14.74
C MET A 4 1.22 -5.96 14.34
N THR A 5 1.43 -5.01 15.23
CA THR A 5 1.22 -3.57 14.98
C THR A 5 2.16 -2.99 13.90
N ALA A 6 3.32 -3.61 13.67
CA ALA A 6 4.31 -3.22 12.67
C ALA A 6 4.20 -4.02 11.34
N MET A 7 3.12 -4.79 11.15
CA MET A 7 2.88 -5.53 9.90
C MET A 7 2.84 -4.64 8.65
N PRO A 8 2.22 -3.44 8.67
CA PRO A 8 2.21 -2.58 7.50
C PRO A 8 3.60 -2.17 7.04
N GLU A 9 4.49 -1.86 7.98
CA GLU A 9 5.89 -1.52 7.73
C GLU A 9 6.64 -2.71 7.13
N LEU A 10 6.45 -3.90 7.70
CA LEU A 10 7.07 -5.13 7.21
C LEU A 10 6.62 -5.44 5.77
N VAL A 11 5.32 -5.32 5.49
CA VAL A 11 4.76 -5.55 4.15
C VAL A 11 5.34 -4.55 3.15
N ALA A 12 5.42 -3.26 3.49
CA ALA A 12 6.06 -2.26 2.64
C ALA A 12 7.55 -2.59 2.40
N GLY A 13 8.28 -3.05 3.43
CA GLY A 13 9.66 -3.51 3.29
C GLY A 13 9.80 -4.68 2.32
N PHE A 14 8.94 -5.68 2.39
CA PHE A 14 8.96 -6.81 1.45
C PHE A 14 8.65 -6.38 0.01
N HIS A 15 7.70 -5.48 -0.21
CA HIS A 15 7.43 -4.97 -1.55
C HIS A 15 8.62 -4.23 -2.14
N SER A 16 9.40 -3.52 -1.31
CA SER A 16 10.63 -2.89 -1.79
C SER A 16 11.65 -3.94 -2.28
N LEU A 17 11.84 -5.02 -1.53
CA LEU A 17 12.77 -6.09 -1.93
C LEU A 17 12.33 -6.82 -3.21
N VAL A 18 11.03 -7.07 -3.37
CA VAL A 18 10.49 -7.65 -4.61
C VAL A 18 10.71 -6.73 -5.80
N GLY A 19 10.47 -5.42 -5.64
CA GLY A 19 10.76 -4.43 -6.68
C GLY A 19 12.24 -4.39 -7.06
N LEU A 20 13.12 -4.43 -6.07
CA LEU A 20 14.57 -4.45 -6.29
C LEU A 20 15.04 -5.74 -6.99
N ALA A 21 14.46 -6.89 -6.62
CA ALA A 21 14.74 -8.16 -7.29
C ALA A 21 14.37 -8.09 -8.79
N ALA A 22 13.24 -7.47 -9.13
CA ALA A 22 12.84 -7.26 -10.53
C ALA A 22 13.85 -6.42 -11.30
N VAL A 23 14.35 -5.35 -10.69
CA VAL A 23 15.40 -4.50 -11.28
C VAL A 23 16.68 -5.30 -11.53
N PHE A 24 17.14 -6.07 -10.55
CA PHE A 24 18.37 -6.87 -10.71
C PHE A 24 18.24 -7.96 -11.76
N VAL A 25 17.10 -8.63 -11.84
CA VAL A 25 16.86 -9.63 -12.90
C VAL A 25 16.88 -8.96 -14.28
N ALA A 26 16.23 -7.80 -14.42
CA ALA A 26 16.25 -7.05 -15.67
C ALA A 26 17.68 -6.59 -16.05
N ILE A 27 18.49 -6.12 -15.09
CA ILE A 27 19.88 -5.75 -15.30
C ILE A 27 20.68 -6.97 -15.77
N ALA A 28 20.56 -8.11 -15.09
CA ALA A 28 21.26 -9.33 -15.41
C ALA A 28 20.89 -9.83 -16.82
N ALA A 29 19.59 -9.80 -17.15
CA ALA A 29 19.09 -10.22 -18.46
C ALA A 29 19.54 -9.28 -19.59
N PHE A 30 19.61 -7.98 -19.35
CA PHE A 30 20.09 -7.01 -20.34
C PHE A 30 21.59 -7.14 -20.58
N LEU A 31 22.38 -7.35 -19.53
CA LEU A 31 23.83 -7.49 -19.64
C LEU A 31 24.26 -8.84 -20.21
N ASN A 32 23.52 -9.91 -19.94
CA ASN A 32 23.82 -11.25 -20.42
C ASN A 32 22.57 -11.95 -20.99
N PRO A 33 22.02 -11.47 -22.11
CA PRO A 33 20.79 -12.01 -22.68
C PRO A 33 20.88 -13.47 -23.13
N GLY A 34 22.10 -13.94 -23.44
CA GLY A 34 22.32 -15.34 -23.82
C GLY A 34 22.05 -16.33 -22.68
N ALA A 35 22.29 -15.95 -21.42
CA ALA A 35 22.00 -16.79 -20.27
C ALA A 35 20.48 -17.00 -20.03
N PHE A 36 19.64 -16.13 -20.60
CA PHE A 36 18.17 -16.15 -20.47
C PHE A 36 17.46 -16.51 -21.79
N ASN A 37 18.18 -16.99 -22.80
CA ASN A 37 17.66 -17.31 -24.14
C ASN A 37 16.94 -16.14 -24.86
N LEU A 38 17.26 -14.89 -24.50
CA LEU A 38 16.62 -13.68 -25.01
C LEU A 38 17.27 -13.16 -26.31
N GLY A 39 18.45 -13.70 -26.69
CA GLY A 39 19.22 -13.27 -27.84
C GLY A 39 20.71 -13.10 -27.51
N SER A 40 21.37 -12.20 -28.22
CA SER A 40 22.77 -11.82 -27.99
C SER A 40 22.85 -10.35 -27.56
N PRO A 41 23.95 -9.91 -26.92
CA PRO A 41 24.14 -8.49 -26.59
C PRO A 41 23.99 -7.60 -27.81
N GLY A 42 23.13 -6.59 -27.73
CA GLY A 42 22.79 -5.70 -28.85
C GLY A 42 21.79 -6.27 -29.87
N ASN A 43 21.33 -7.50 -29.70
CA ASN A 43 20.29 -8.12 -30.55
C ASN A 43 19.35 -8.99 -29.71
N ILE A 44 18.67 -8.34 -28.76
CA ILE A 44 17.65 -8.94 -27.90
C ILE A 44 16.31 -8.93 -28.68
N LYS A 45 15.51 -9.99 -28.53
CA LYS A 45 14.17 -10.08 -29.13
C LYS A 45 13.30 -8.90 -28.65
N LEU A 46 12.60 -8.26 -29.58
CA LEU A 46 11.79 -7.05 -29.29
C LEU A 46 10.78 -7.27 -28.16
N GLY A 47 10.05 -8.40 -28.17
CA GLY A 47 9.08 -8.73 -27.12
C GLY A 47 9.73 -8.79 -25.74
N SER A 48 10.82 -9.55 -25.62
CA SER A 48 11.56 -9.71 -24.36
C SER A 48 12.16 -8.38 -23.86
N LEU A 49 12.57 -7.49 -24.79
CA LEU A 49 13.10 -6.18 -24.44
C LEU A 49 12.01 -5.25 -23.87
N ILE A 50 10.79 -5.31 -24.43
CA ILE A 50 9.63 -4.57 -23.92
C ILE A 50 9.24 -5.10 -22.53
N GLU A 51 9.09 -6.42 -22.39
CA GLU A 51 8.72 -7.09 -21.13
C GLU A 51 9.72 -6.77 -20.01
N MET A 52 11.00 -6.89 -20.31
CA MET A 52 12.09 -6.58 -19.38
C MET A 52 12.11 -5.08 -19.01
N SER A 53 11.90 -4.18 -19.95
CA SER A 53 11.86 -2.73 -19.71
C SER A 53 10.69 -2.34 -18.81
N ILE A 54 9.51 -2.90 -19.06
CA ILE A 54 8.32 -2.68 -18.22
C ILE A 54 8.54 -3.29 -16.83
N GLY A 55 9.03 -4.53 -16.74
CA GLY A 55 9.33 -5.18 -15.47
C GLY A 55 10.35 -4.40 -14.63
N ALA A 56 11.41 -3.89 -15.28
CA ALA A 56 12.42 -3.04 -14.65
C ALA A 56 11.83 -1.71 -14.15
N ALA A 57 11.03 -1.03 -14.97
CA ALA A 57 10.42 0.24 -14.62
C ALA A 57 9.42 0.08 -13.45
N VAL A 58 8.52 -0.90 -13.51
CA VAL A 58 7.57 -1.18 -12.44
C VAL A 58 8.31 -1.62 -11.17
N GLY A 59 9.35 -2.43 -11.29
CA GLY A 59 10.21 -2.84 -10.16
C GLY A 59 10.87 -1.66 -9.47
N ALA A 60 11.45 -0.72 -10.25
CA ALA A 60 12.09 0.49 -9.73
C ALA A 60 11.10 1.42 -9.01
N ILE A 61 9.91 1.61 -9.60
CA ILE A 61 8.81 2.39 -8.99
C ILE A 61 8.37 1.73 -7.67
N THR A 62 8.21 0.40 -7.68
CA THR A 62 7.81 -0.36 -6.50
C THR A 62 8.84 -0.23 -5.38
N PHE A 63 10.12 -0.38 -5.69
CA PHE A 63 11.19 -0.25 -4.71
C PHE A 63 11.20 1.14 -4.07
N SER A 64 11.32 2.18 -4.88
CA SER A 64 11.44 3.56 -4.38
C SER A 64 10.18 4.04 -3.66
N GLY A 65 8.99 3.72 -4.19
CA GLY A 65 7.72 4.03 -3.56
C GLY A 65 7.52 3.31 -2.23
N SER A 66 7.91 2.04 -2.15
CA SER A 66 7.80 1.25 -0.91
C SER A 66 8.72 1.75 0.19
N ILE A 67 9.92 2.26 -0.15
CA ILE A 67 10.82 2.90 0.83
C ILE A 67 10.14 4.12 1.44
N ILE A 68 9.53 4.99 0.64
CA ILE A 68 8.83 6.18 1.17
C ILE A 68 7.63 5.77 2.02
N ALA A 69 6.86 4.79 1.59
CA ALA A 69 5.74 4.26 2.38
C ALA A 69 6.23 3.71 3.73
N PHE A 70 7.30 2.93 3.74
CA PHE A 70 7.93 2.41 4.95
C PHE A 70 8.37 3.54 5.90
N LEU A 71 9.08 4.56 5.39
CA LEU A 71 9.56 5.69 6.18
C LEU A 71 8.41 6.51 6.80
N LYS A 72 7.31 6.68 6.06
CA LYS A 72 6.10 7.36 6.57
C LYS A 72 5.38 6.54 7.62
N LEU A 73 5.29 5.22 7.44
CA LEU A 73 4.64 4.33 8.40
C LEU A 73 5.44 4.23 9.71
N GLN A 74 6.75 4.18 9.63
CA GLN A 74 7.66 4.20 10.79
C GLN A 74 7.67 5.54 11.53
N GLY A 75 7.08 6.60 10.96
CA GLY A 75 7.11 7.94 11.55
C GLY A 75 8.46 8.66 11.41
N ILE A 76 9.42 8.10 10.64
CA ILE A 76 10.70 8.76 10.31
C ILE A 76 10.44 9.94 9.37
N MET A 77 9.55 9.76 8.39
CA MET A 77 9.00 10.84 7.58
C MET A 77 7.63 11.28 8.11
N SER A 78 7.34 12.58 8.02
CA SER A 78 6.01 13.09 8.36
C SER A 78 4.93 12.38 7.54
N GLY A 79 3.87 11.92 8.21
CA GLY A 79 2.69 11.35 7.56
C GLY A 79 1.82 12.38 6.82
N SER A 80 2.14 13.68 6.93
CA SER A 80 1.44 14.72 6.18
C SER A 80 1.82 14.66 4.69
N PRO A 81 0.89 14.99 3.77
CA PRO A 81 1.19 15.06 2.35
C PRO A 81 2.15 16.22 2.06
N ILE A 82 3.26 15.92 1.38
CA ILE A 82 4.21 16.92 0.92
C ILE A 82 3.90 17.21 -0.55
N THR A 83 3.25 18.33 -0.81
CA THR A 83 2.81 18.72 -2.16
C THR A 83 3.55 19.98 -2.62
N PHE A 84 3.82 20.08 -3.92
CA PHE A 84 4.40 21.26 -4.54
C PHE A 84 3.65 21.64 -5.83
N LYS A 85 3.72 22.91 -6.18
CA LYS A 85 3.06 23.42 -7.40
C LYS A 85 3.68 22.78 -8.65
N GLY A 86 2.83 22.23 -9.55
CA GLY A 86 3.30 21.59 -10.77
C GLY A 86 3.64 20.10 -10.64
N GLN A 87 3.36 19.46 -9.50
CA GLN A 87 3.63 18.04 -9.27
C GLN A 87 2.97 17.11 -10.30
N HIS A 88 1.68 17.30 -10.59
CA HIS A 88 0.95 16.45 -11.53
C HIS A 88 1.49 16.53 -12.97
N PRO A 89 1.69 17.72 -13.57
CA PRO A 89 2.31 17.79 -14.89
C PRO A 89 3.75 17.26 -14.89
N LEU A 90 4.53 17.43 -13.83
CA LEU A 90 5.86 16.84 -13.71
C LEU A 90 5.80 15.30 -13.73
N ASN A 91 4.94 14.71 -12.92
CA ASN A 91 4.77 13.25 -12.88
C ASN A 91 4.28 12.70 -14.23
N ALA A 92 3.36 13.41 -14.90
CA ALA A 92 2.90 13.04 -16.24
C ALA A 92 4.05 13.11 -17.28
N LEU A 93 4.87 14.15 -17.24
CA LEU A 93 6.03 14.30 -18.11
C LEU A 93 7.06 13.18 -17.89
N ILE A 94 7.33 12.83 -16.64
CA ILE A 94 8.24 11.72 -16.30
C ILE A 94 7.66 10.39 -16.78
N LEU A 95 6.36 10.15 -16.64
CA LEU A 95 5.72 8.94 -17.12
C LEU A 95 5.81 8.84 -18.66
N ILE A 96 5.57 9.93 -19.37
CA ILE A 96 5.75 10.01 -20.82
C ILE A 96 7.20 9.75 -21.19
N SER A 97 8.16 10.29 -20.45
CA SER A 97 9.59 10.07 -20.70
C SER A 97 9.99 8.58 -20.54
N ILE A 98 9.40 7.86 -19.59
CA ILE A 98 9.62 6.40 -19.44
C ILE A 98 9.12 5.66 -20.68
N ILE A 99 7.96 6.01 -21.23
CA ILE A 99 7.41 5.40 -22.45
C ILE A 99 8.34 5.68 -23.66
N VAL A 100 8.78 6.93 -23.82
CA VAL A 100 9.70 7.32 -24.88
C VAL A 100 11.05 6.62 -24.74
N LEU A 101 11.59 6.54 -23.53
CA LEU A 101 12.87 5.83 -23.25
C LEU A 101 12.75 4.33 -23.55
N THR A 102 11.62 3.70 -23.20
CA THR A 102 11.36 2.30 -23.56
C THR A 102 11.35 2.12 -25.08
N TYR A 103 10.68 3.00 -25.81
CA TYR A 103 10.67 2.96 -27.27
C TYR A 103 12.06 3.15 -27.88
N LEU A 104 12.83 4.14 -27.40
CA LEU A 104 14.22 4.37 -27.84
C LEU A 104 15.13 3.19 -27.48
N LEU A 105 14.95 2.59 -26.30
CA LEU A 105 15.70 1.41 -25.89
C LEU A 105 15.41 0.23 -26.80
N CYS A 106 14.15 0.03 -27.20
CA CYS A 106 13.76 -1.01 -28.16
C CYS A 106 14.41 -0.83 -29.54
N SER A 107 14.65 0.41 -29.97
CA SER A 107 15.25 0.70 -31.26
C SER A 107 16.77 0.66 -31.26
N THR A 108 17.44 1.07 -30.17
CA THR A 108 18.88 1.25 -30.10
C THR A 108 19.61 0.20 -29.27
N GLN A 109 18.90 -0.45 -28.35
CA GLN A 109 19.44 -1.41 -27.37
C GLN A 109 20.67 -0.90 -26.59
N SER A 110 20.69 0.43 -26.34
CA SER A 110 21.83 1.10 -25.70
C SER A 110 21.82 0.91 -24.19
N LEU A 111 22.94 0.50 -23.61
CA LEU A 111 23.12 0.34 -22.17
C LEU A 111 22.90 1.66 -21.40
N ASN A 112 23.31 2.79 -21.97
CA ASN A 112 23.13 4.10 -21.34
C ASN A 112 21.65 4.47 -21.22
N LEU A 113 20.84 4.15 -22.23
CA LEU A 113 19.38 4.38 -22.18
C LEU A 113 18.71 3.48 -21.16
N PHE A 114 19.18 2.25 -21.00
CA PHE A 114 18.66 1.34 -19.98
C PHE A 114 18.91 1.88 -18.55
N TRP A 115 20.14 2.35 -18.27
CA TRP A 115 20.44 2.99 -16.98
C TRP A 115 19.63 4.25 -16.75
N PHE A 116 19.44 5.06 -17.80
CA PHE A 116 18.63 6.28 -17.70
C PHE A 116 17.15 5.96 -17.45
N LEU A 117 16.61 4.94 -18.11
CA LEU A 117 15.25 4.43 -17.85
C LEU A 117 15.09 4.03 -16.38
N LEU A 118 16.02 3.28 -15.82
CA LEU A 118 16.00 2.89 -14.41
C LEU A 118 16.05 4.10 -13.48
N ALA A 119 16.96 5.04 -13.70
CA ALA A 119 17.08 6.24 -12.88
C ALA A 119 15.79 7.07 -12.85
N VAL A 120 15.17 7.28 -14.02
CA VAL A 120 13.89 8.00 -14.14
C VAL A 120 12.75 7.23 -13.47
N SER A 121 12.74 5.89 -13.57
CA SER A 121 11.75 5.03 -12.92
C SER A 121 11.87 5.03 -11.38
N PHE A 122 13.09 5.06 -10.83
CA PHE A 122 13.29 5.26 -9.40
C PHE A 122 12.80 6.64 -8.94
N LEU A 123 13.08 7.68 -9.72
CA LEU A 123 12.67 9.05 -9.39
C LEU A 123 11.14 9.19 -9.30
N ILE A 124 10.40 8.65 -10.28
CA ILE A 124 8.94 8.76 -10.27
C ILE A 124 8.31 7.99 -9.11
N GLY A 125 8.88 6.86 -8.68
CA GLY A 125 8.38 6.12 -7.53
C GLY A 125 8.46 6.93 -6.23
N PHE A 126 9.52 7.72 -6.01
CA PHE A 126 9.58 8.68 -4.91
C PHE A 126 8.50 9.76 -5.04
N LEU A 127 8.38 10.37 -6.22
CA LEU A 127 7.49 11.51 -6.46
C LEU A 127 6.00 11.14 -6.35
N ILE A 128 5.60 9.91 -6.65
CA ILE A 128 4.21 9.48 -6.55
C ILE A 128 3.79 9.30 -5.08
N ILE A 129 4.64 8.75 -4.22
CA ILE A 129 4.25 8.38 -2.86
C ILE A 129 4.44 9.53 -1.85
N ILE A 130 5.39 10.45 -2.08
CA ILE A 130 5.65 11.58 -1.19
C ILE A 130 4.39 12.43 -0.91
N PRO A 131 3.54 12.77 -1.90
CA PRO A 131 2.36 13.62 -1.67
C PRO A 131 1.17 12.90 -1.06
N ILE A 132 1.23 11.59 -0.87
CA ILE A 132 0.11 10.81 -0.30
C ILE A 132 0.18 10.88 1.22
N GLY A 133 -0.94 11.24 1.85
CA GLY A 133 -1.05 11.36 3.30
C GLY A 133 -1.14 10.01 4.02
N GLY A 134 -0.82 10.01 5.32
CA GLY A 134 -0.87 8.82 6.17
C GLY A 134 -2.24 8.16 6.26
N ALA A 135 -3.32 8.93 6.12
CA ALA A 135 -4.69 8.40 6.10
C ALA A 135 -4.98 7.50 4.89
N ASP A 136 -4.30 7.74 3.76
CA ASP A 136 -4.46 6.97 2.53
C ASP A 136 -3.44 5.81 2.41
N MET A 137 -2.55 5.64 3.40
CA MET A 137 -1.51 4.59 3.38
C MET A 137 -2.05 3.17 3.22
N PRO A 138 -3.20 2.76 3.78
CA PRO A 138 -3.75 1.43 3.51
C PRO A 138 -3.97 1.15 2.03
N VAL A 139 -4.46 2.14 1.29
CA VAL A 139 -4.64 2.05 -0.17
C VAL A 139 -3.30 1.97 -0.88
N VAL A 140 -2.32 2.79 -0.45
CA VAL A 140 -0.96 2.81 -1.01
C VAL A 140 -0.28 1.46 -0.85
N ILE A 141 -0.34 0.84 0.32
CA ILE A 141 0.24 -0.49 0.56
C ILE A 141 -0.36 -1.52 -0.39
N SER A 142 -1.69 -1.49 -0.58
CA SER A 142 -2.37 -2.39 -1.51
C SER A 142 -1.97 -2.13 -2.97
N MET A 143 -1.77 -0.86 -3.35
CA MET A 143 -1.25 -0.51 -4.68
C MET A 143 0.19 -0.97 -4.88
N LEU A 144 1.06 -0.82 -3.88
CA LEU A 144 2.42 -1.33 -3.93
C LEU A 144 2.46 -2.85 -4.02
N ASN A 145 1.51 -3.56 -3.37
CA ASN A 145 1.32 -4.99 -3.56
C ASN A 145 0.96 -5.31 -5.02
N SER A 146 0.07 -4.53 -5.63
CA SER A 146 -0.26 -4.69 -7.05
C SER A 146 0.97 -4.48 -7.95
N TYR A 147 1.75 -3.44 -7.71
CA TYR A 147 2.97 -3.16 -8.48
C TYR A 147 4.02 -4.25 -8.30
N SER A 148 4.21 -4.77 -7.08
CA SER A 148 5.12 -5.89 -6.84
C SER A 148 4.67 -7.17 -7.55
N GLY A 149 3.36 -7.41 -7.64
CA GLY A 149 2.79 -8.50 -8.43
C GLY A 149 3.09 -8.35 -9.91
N TRP A 150 2.90 -7.17 -10.49
CA TRP A 150 3.22 -6.91 -11.89
C TRP A 150 4.73 -6.94 -12.17
N ALA A 151 5.56 -6.49 -11.24
CA ALA A 151 7.01 -6.64 -11.33
C ALA A 151 7.41 -8.13 -11.33
N ALA A 152 6.80 -8.96 -10.47
CA ALA A 152 7.01 -10.40 -10.45
C ALA A 152 6.57 -11.07 -11.77
N ALA A 153 5.44 -10.66 -12.35
CA ALA A 153 5.03 -11.13 -13.68
C ALA A 153 6.04 -10.74 -14.76
N GLY A 154 6.59 -9.51 -14.72
CA GLY A 154 7.65 -9.05 -15.62
C GLY A 154 8.92 -9.91 -15.51
N ILE A 155 9.34 -10.26 -14.29
CA ILE A 155 10.42 -11.23 -14.08
C ILE A 155 10.04 -12.58 -14.69
N GLY A 156 8.80 -13.01 -14.48
CA GLY A 156 8.29 -14.28 -15.01
C GLY A 156 8.40 -14.37 -16.52
N PHE A 157 8.08 -13.30 -17.24
CA PHE A 157 8.28 -13.23 -18.70
C PHE A 157 9.75 -13.30 -19.06
N THR A 158 10.60 -12.52 -18.40
CA THR A 158 12.04 -12.52 -18.65
C THR A 158 12.69 -13.90 -18.41
N LEU A 159 12.22 -14.64 -17.40
CA LEU A 159 12.72 -15.97 -17.04
C LEU A 159 11.97 -17.12 -17.71
N GLU A 160 10.98 -16.85 -18.57
CA GLU A 160 10.08 -17.83 -19.17
C GLU A 160 9.41 -18.75 -18.12
N ASN A 161 9.13 -18.21 -16.91
CA ASN A 161 8.57 -18.96 -15.79
C ASN A 161 7.05 -18.71 -15.67
N THR A 162 6.26 -19.65 -16.19
CA THR A 162 4.79 -19.56 -16.20
C THR A 162 4.18 -19.45 -14.80
N ALA A 163 4.74 -20.12 -13.79
CA ALA A 163 4.25 -20.06 -12.41
C ALA A 163 4.41 -18.64 -11.85
N LEU A 164 5.53 -17.98 -12.13
CA LEU A 164 5.79 -16.61 -11.69
C LEU A 164 4.91 -15.59 -12.43
N ILE A 165 4.64 -15.82 -13.73
CA ILE A 165 3.70 -14.99 -14.50
C ILE A 165 2.30 -15.07 -13.89
N ILE A 166 1.79 -16.28 -13.66
CA ILE A 166 0.43 -16.49 -13.12
C ILE A 166 0.32 -15.91 -11.70
N THR A 167 1.24 -16.23 -10.82
CA THR A 167 1.21 -15.72 -9.43
C THR A 167 1.35 -14.20 -9.39
N GLY A 168 2.25 -13.64 -10.21
CA GLY A 168 2.41 -12.19 -10.32
C GLY A 168 1.16 -11.48 -10.85
N ALA A 169 0.51 -12.05 -11.86
CA ALA A 169 -0.74 -11.52 -12.40
C ALA A 169 -1.88 -11.57 -11.37
N LEU A 170 -2.02 -12.67 -10.61
CA LEU A 170 -3.02 -12.81 -9.56
C LEU A 170 -2.79 -11.81 -8.42
N VAL A 171 -1.56 -11.69 -7.93
CA VAL A 171 -1.20 -10.73 -6.88
C VAL A 171 -1.40 -9.29 -7.37
N GLY A 172 -0.98 -8.99 -8.59
CA GLY A 172 -1.16 -7.67 -9.19
C GLY A 172 -2.64 -7.27 -9.32
N SER A 173 -3.47 -8.17 -9.82
CA SER A 173 -4.90 -7.95 -9.98
C SER A 173 -5.61 -7.83 -8.63
N SER A 174 -5.32 -8.70 -7.68
CA SER A 174 -5.94 -8.67 -6.34
C SER A 174 -5.61 -7.38 -5.59
N GLY A 175 -4.36 -6.90 -5.65
CA GLY A 175 -3.96 -5.63 -5.05
C GLY A 175 -4.68 -4.42 -5.67
N ALA A 176 -4.85 -4.40 -7.00
CA ALA A 176 -5.59 -3.33 -7.69
C ALA A 176 -7.08 -3.32 -7.30
N ILE A 177 -7.72 -4.49 -7.30
CA ILE A 177 -9.13 -4.63 -6.91
C ILE A 177 -9.33 -4.20 -5.45
N LEU A 178 -8.46 -4.66 -4.55
CA LEU A 178 -8.53 -4.31 -3.14
C LEU A 178 -8.36 -2.80 -2.92
N SER A 179 -7.42 -2.16 -3.61
CA SER A 179 -7.22 -0.71 -3.56
C SER A 179 -8.47 0.05 -4.02
N TYR A 180 -9.12 -0.40 -5.09
CA TYR A 180 -10.36 0.19 -5.58
C TYR A 180 -11.50 0.05 -4.56
N ILE A 181 -11.68 -1.14 -3.98
CA ILE A 181 -12.71 -1.40 -2.97
C ILE A 181 -12.47 -0.55 -1.72
N MET A 182 -11.21 -0.42 -1.28
CA MET A 182 -10.86 0.41 -0.13
C MET A 182 -11.14 1.89 -0.39
N CYS A 183 -10.82 2.42 -1.56
CA CYS A 183 -11.18 3.80 -1.93
C CYS A 183 -12.69 4.01 -1.86
N LYS A 184 -13.47 3.05 -2.33
CA LYS A 184 -14.92 3.08 -2.24
C LYS A 184 -15.41 3.06 -0.79
N GLY A 185 -14.81 2.21 0.06
CA GLY A 185 -15.10 2.16 1.51
C GLY A 185 -14.73 3.45 2.25
N MET A 186 -13.70 4.17 1.79
CA MET A 186 -13.30 5.47 2.33
C MET A 186 -14.14 6.64 1.76
N ASN A 187 -15.05 6.38 0.83
CA ASN A 187 -15.78 7.40 0.08
C ASN A 187 -14.86 8.41 -0.63
N ARG A 188 -13.76 7.91 -1.21
CA ARG A 188 -12.77 8.70 -1.94
C ARG A 188 -12.59 8.16 -3.35
N SER A 189 -12.33 9.07 -4.30
CA SER A 189 -11.99 8.66 -5.66
C SER A 189 -10.62 7.97 -5.69
N PHE A 190 -10.54 6.81 -6.33
CA PHE A 190 -9.29 6.06 -6.53
C PHE A 190 -8.22 6.92 -7.23
N ILE A 191 -8.61 7.69 -8.25
CA ILE A 191 -7.71 8.59 -8.98
C ILE A 191 -7.17 9.68 -8.05
N ASN A 192 -8.02 10.26 -7.19
CA ASN A 192 -7.58 11.31 -6.25
C ASN A 192 -6.58 10.79 -5.21
N VAL A 193 -6.73 9.54 -4.77
CA VAL A 193 -5.80 8.92 -3.82
C VAL A 193 -4.45 8.67 -4.49
N ILE A 194 -4.43 8.10 -5.72
CA ILE A 194 -3.18 7.79 -6.44
C ILE A 194 -2.42 9.06 -6.84
N LEU A 195 -3.13 10.07 -7.32
CA LEU A 195 -2.48 11.33 -7.72
C LEU A 195 -1.97 12.12 -6.52
N GLY A 196 -2.52 11.87 -5.32
CA GLY A 196 -2.13 12.56 -4.09
C GLY A 196 -2.48 14.06 -4.10
N GLY A 197 -2.59 14.66 -2.91
CA GLY A 197 -2.73 16.12 -2.78
C GLY A 197 -4.15 16.70 -3.00
N PHE A 198 -5.11 15.97 -3.54
CA PHE A 198 -6.48 16.45 -3.74
C PHE A 198 -7.37 16.41 -2.48
N GLY A 199 -6.89 15.81 -1.39
CA GLY A 199 -7.67 15.71 -0.15
C GLY A 199 -7.32 16.76 0.92
N ALA A 200 -6.26 17.53 0.72
CA ALA A 200 -5.85 18.54 1.70
C ALA A 200 -6.68 19.85 1.63
N THR A 201 -7.27 20.12 0.48
CA THR A 201 -8.09 21.33 0.26
C THR A 201 -9.54 21.17 0.72
N ASP A 202 -10.10 19.95 0.69
CA ASP A 202 -11.51 19.73 1.06
C ASP A 202 -11.72 19.61 2.57
N GLN A 203 -10.69 19.27 3.35
CA GLN A 203 -10.80 19.25 4.82
C GLN A 203 -10.57 20.64 5.45
N SER A 204 -9.88 21.55 4.80
CA SER A 204 -9.65 22.91 5.33
C SER A 204 -10.78 23.89 4.99
N SER A 205 -11.54 23.66 3.90
CA SER A 205 -12.64 24.55 3.51
C SER A 205 -13.98 24.24 4.20
N ASN A 206 -14.16 23.01 4.72
CA ASN A 206 -15.37 22.65 5.47
C ASN A 206 -15.24 22.73 6.99
N SER A 207 -14.07 23.11 7.51
CA SER A 207 -13.85 23.26 8.97
C SER A 207 -14.32 24.62 9.52
N GLN A 208 -14.67 25.59 8.66
CA GLN A 208 -14.99 26.94 9.14
C GLN A 208 -16.45 27.16 9.56
N ASN A 209 -17.38 26.19 9.42
CA ASN A 209 -18.76 26.35 9.83
C ASN A 209 -19.43 25.11 10.45
N LYS A 210 -18.68 24.22 11.08
CA LYS A 210 -19.29 23.27 12.02
C LYS A 210 -19.33 23.95 13.39
N GLU A 211 -20.52 24.38 13.82
CA GLU A 211 -20.78 24.70 15.22
C GLU A 211 -20.15 23.60 16.07
N GLN A 212 -19.14 23.97 16.86
CA GLN A 212 -18.56 23.06 17.84
C GLN A 212 -19.64 22.72 18.86
N LYS A 213 -20.31 21.59 18.68
CA LYS A 213 -21.21 21.08 19.71
C LYS A 213 -20.41 20.84 20.97
N PRO A 214 -20.92 21.27 22.13
CA PRO A 214 -20.20 21.06 23.39
C PRO A 214 -19.95 19.56 23.62
N VAL A 215 -18.70 19.20 23.82
CA VAL A 215 -18.28 17.83 24.11
C VAL A 215 -18.44 17.60 25.60
N LYS A 216 -19.21 16.56 25.97
CA LYS A 216 -19.25 16.06 27.35
C LYS A 216 -18.00 15.23 27.63
N ASN A 217 -17.27 15.61 28.67
CA ASN A 217 -16.21 14.78 29.20
C ASN A 217 -16.83 13.63 30.02
N GLY A 218 -16.45 12.40 29.72
CA GLY A 218 -16.79 11.20 30.47
C GLY A 218 -15.54 10.54 31.02
N ASN A 219 -15.68 9.72 32.04
CA ASN A 219 -14.61 8.90 32.60
C ASN A 219 -14.84 7.41 32.31
N ALA A 220 -13.87 6.55 32.68
CA ALA A 220 -13.98 5.11 32.47
C ALA A 220 -15.10 4.47 33.31
N GLU A 221 -15.43 5.03 34.46
CA GLU A 221 -16.49 4.56 35.34
C GLU A 221 -17.86 4.81 34.73
N ASP A 222 -18.08 5.98 34.13
CA ASP A 222 -19.32 6.31 33.40
C ASP A 222 -19.52 5.35 32.23
N ALA A 223 -18.47 5.06 31.47
CA ALA A 223 -18.53 4.12 30.36
C ALA A 223 -18.83 2.68 30.85
N ALA A 224 -18.19 2.24 31.93
CA ALA A 224 -18.43 0.93 32.52
C ALA A 224 -19.88 0.80 33.03
N PHE A 225 -20.42 1.85 33.66
CA PHE A 225 -21.81 1.89 34.13
C PHE A 225 -22.79 1.77 32.96
N LEU A 226 -22.57 2.51 31.88
CA LEU A 226 -23.41 2.45 30.67
C LEU A 226 -23.39 1.06 30.04
N MET A 227 -22.19 0.47 29.88
CA MET A 227 -22.03 -0.86 29.30
C MET A 227 -22.66 -1.94 30.16
N LYS A 228 -22.54 -1.86 31.50
CA LYS A 228 -23.12 -2.83 32.44
C LYS A 228 -24.65 -2.84 32.39
N ASN A 229 -25.27 -1.70 32.10
CA ASN A 229 -26.75 -1.54 32.03
C ASN A 229 -27.29 -1.69 30.59
N ALA A 230 -26.42 -1.97 29.60
CA ALA A 230 -26.81 -2.18 28.22
C ALA A 230 -27.28 -3.63 27.99
N SER A 231 -28.26 -3.83 27.13
CA SER A 231 -28.67 -5.16 26.66
C SER A 231 -27.74 -5.72 25.56
N SER A 232 -27.08 -4.84 24.80
CA SER A 232 -26.10 -5.20 23.77
C SER A 232 -25.07 -4.10 23.61
N VAL A 233 -23.85 -4.50 23.27
CA VAL A 233 -22.71 -3.59 23.02
C VAL A 233 -22.10 -3.94 21.66
N ILE A 234 -21.90 -2.94 20.81
CA ILE A 234 -21.16 -3.08 19.55
C ILE A 234 -19.85 -2.32 19.69
N ILE A 235 -18.75 -3.02 19.48
CA ILE A 235 -17.39 -2.45 19.54
C ILE A 235 -16.92 -2.18 18.13
N VAL A 236 -16.53 -0.93 17.87
CA VAL A 236 -15.96 -0.50 16.59
C VAL A 236 -14.48 -0.17 16.79
N PRO A 237 -13.56 -1.15 16.63
CA PRO A 237 -12.14 -0.91 16.88
C PRO A 237 -11.54 -0.01 15.81
N GLY A 238 -10.66 0.88 16.24
CA GLY A 238 -9.91 1.78 15.37
C GLY A 238 -8.40 1.64 15.57
N TYR A 239 -7.64 2.43 14.79
CA TYR A 239 -6.18 2.40 14.84
C TYR A 239 -5.58 2.68 16.23
N GLY A 240 -6.29 3.44 17.08
CA GLY A 240 -5.87 3.68 18.46
C GLY A 240 -5.70 2.40 19.28
N MET A 241 -6.53 1.37 19.04
CA MET A 241 -6.38 0.06 19.68
C MET A 241 -5.04 -0.59 19.31
N ALA A 242 -4.62 -0.48 18.05
CA ALA A 242 -3.33 -1.00 17.59
C ALA A 242 -2.15 -0.28 18.24
N VAL A 243 -2.19 1.06 18.32
CA VAL A 243 -1.13 1.87 18.92
C VAL A 243 -0.99 1.60 20.41
N ALA A 244 -2.12 1.46 21.11
CA ALA A 244 -2.15 1.18 22.55
C ALA A 244 -1.92 -0.31 22.87
N GLN A 245 -1.85 -1.20 21.86
CA GLN A 245 -1.79 -2.66 22.02
C GLN A 245 -2.90 -3.18 22.94
N ALA A 246 -4.09 -2.58 22.84
CA ALA A 246 -5.19 -2.79 23.78
C ALA A 246 -6.11 -3.97 23.41
N GLN A 247 -5.77 -4.79 22.41
CA GLN A 247 -6.60 -5.90 21.92
C GLN A 247 -6.87 -6.94 23.02
N HIS A 248 -5.89 -7.22 23.87
CA HIS A 248 -6.04 -8.18 24.99
C HIS A 248 -6.92 -7.61 26.11
N ALA A 249 -6.71 -6.35 26.50
CA ALA A 249 -7.55 -5.66 27.50
C ALA A 249 -9.00 -5.53 27.01
N LEU A 250 -9.19 -5.26 25.71
CA LEU A 250 -10.51 -5.24 25.09
C LEU A 250 -11.19 -6.61 25.19
N ARG A 251 -10.46 -7.70 24.95
CA ARG A 251 -10.97 -9.07 25.08
C ARG A 251 -11.41 -9.37 26.51
N GLU A 252 -10.60 -9.03 27.51
CA GLU A 252 -10.95 -9.21 28.93
C GLU A 252 -12.23 -8.45 29.33
N MET A 253 -12.35 -7.21 28.84
CA MET A 253 -13.58 -6.40 29.02
C MET A 253 -14.79 -7.11 28.43
N VAL A 254 -14.70 -7.62 27.21
CA VAL A 254 -15.79 -8.35 26.54
C VAL A 254 -16.17 -9.62 27.30
N ASP A 255 -15.19 -10.40 27.76
CA ASP A 255 -15.45 -11.60 28.56
C ASP A 255 -16.18 -11.26 29.87
N THR A 256 -15.87 -10.12 30.47
CA THR A 256 -16.56 -9.61 31.66
C THR A 256 -18.01 -9.19 31.35
N LEU A 257 -18.24 -8.53 30.22
CA LEU A 257 -19.59 -8.16 29.78
C LEU A 257 -20.45 -9.40 29.48
N LYS A 258 -19.90 -10.41 28.82
CA LYS A 258 -20.58 -11.67 28.54
C LYS A 258 -20.95 -12.44 29.81
N LYS A 259 -20.08 -12.44 30.83
CA LYS A 259 -20.41 -13.01 32.17
C LYS A 259 -21.62 -12.31 32.82
N ASN A 260 -21.90 -11.06 32.47
CA ASN A 260 -23.07 -10.31 32.89
C ASN A 260 -24.25 -10.44 31.94
N ASN A 261 -24.26 -11.44 31.03
CA ASN A 261 -25.31 -11.69 30.04
C ASN A 261 -25.54 -10.56 29.03
N ILE A 262 -24.53 -9.74 28.75
CA ILE A 262 -24.60 -8.68 27.76
C ILE A 262 -24.11 -9.23 26.42
N LYS A 263 -24.90 -9.07 25.35
CA LYS A 263 -24.53 -9.46 24.01
C LYS A 263 -23.49 -8.49 23.46
N VAL A 264 -22.31 -9.00 23.06
CA VAL A 264 -21.24 -8.18 22.50
C VAL A 264 -20.92 -8.64 21.07
N SER A 265 -20.74 -7.68 20.16
CA SER A 265 -20.35 -7.91 18.77
C SER A 265 -19.31 -6.88 18.36
N TYR A 266 -18.47 -7.21 17.37
CA TYR A 266 -17.49 -6.30 16.80
C TYR A 266 -17.91 -5.90 15.39
N ALA A 267 -17.81 -4.62 15.06
CA ALA A 267 -18.04 -4.11 13.72
C ALA A 267 -16.73 -3.48 13.20
N ILE A 268 -16.14 -4.07 12.18
CA ILE A 268 -14.85 -3.65 11.65
C ILE A 268 -15.04 -2.88 10.35
N HIS A 269 -14.53 -1.65 10.31
CA HIS A 269 -14.44 -0.94 9.06
C HIS A 269 -13.29 -1.51 8.21
N PRO A 270 -13.50 -1.81 6.91
CA PRO A 270 -12.51 -2.49 6.05
C PRO A 270 -11.14 -1.82 5.98
N VAL A 271 -11.09 -0.51 6.16
CA VAL A 271 -9.85 0.30 6.11
C VAL A 271 -9.43 0.86 7.47
N ALA A 272 -10.00 0.36 8.58
CA ALA A 272 -9.55 0.73 9.91
C ALA A 272 -8.10 0.27 10.12
N GLY A 273 -7.22 1.18 10.54
CA GLY A 273 -5.80 0.88 10.74
C GLY A 273 -4.90 1.43 9.64
N ARG A 274 -3.77 0.76 9.38
CA ARG A 274 -2.74 1.13 8.40
C ARG A 274 -2.59 0.14 7.24
N MET A 275 -3.33 -0.95 7.25
CA MET A 275 -3.39 -1.93 6.17
C MET A 275 -4.79 -2.58 6.13
N PRO A 276 -5.18 -3.20 5.01
CA PRO A 276 -6.41 -3.99 4.93
C PRO A 276 -6.43 -5.10 5.99
N GLY A 277 -7.56 -5.21 6.69
CA GLY A 277 -7.71 -6.24 7.72
C GLY A 277 -6.87 -6.05 8.99
N HIS A 278 -6.28 -4.87 9.20
CA HIS A 278 -5.43 -4.62 10.38
C HIS A 278 -6.14 -4.95 11.70
N MET A 279 -7.41 -4.52 11.85
CA MET A 279 -8.18 -4.83 13.06
C MET A 279 -8.53 -6.31 13.17
N ASN A 280 -8.80 -6.99 12.05
CA ASN A 280 -9.05 -8.43 12.03
C ASN A 280 -7.85 -9.21 12.56
N VAL A 281 -6.64 -8.84 12.16
CA VAL A 281 -5.40 -9.48 12.63
C VAL A 281 -5.22 -9.30 14.13
N LEU A 282 -5.45 -8.09 14.66
CA LEU A 282 -5.33 -7.82 16.10
C LEU A 282 -6.39 -8.55 16.93
N LEU A 283 -7.62 -8.63 16.45
CA LEU A 283 -8.68 -9.38 17.13
C LEU A 283 -8.42 -10.89 17.07
N ALA A 284 -7.86 -11.40 15.95
CA ALA A 284 -7.43 -12.79 15.85
C ALA A 284 -6.27 -13.11 16.82
N GLU A 285 -5.30 -12.19 16.98
CA GLU A 285 -4.23 -12.31 17.99
C GLU A 285 -4.77 -12.39 19.41
N ALA A 286 -5.84 -11.64 19.70
CA ALA A 286 -6.55 -11.70 20.97
C ALA A 286 -7.52 -12.91 21.09
N ASN A 287 -7.54 -13.82 20.13
CA ASN A 287 -8.44 -14.98 20.09
C ASN A 287 -9.93 -14.61 20.15
N VAL A 288 -10.34 -13.53 19.49
CA VAL A 288 -11.75 -13.17 19.36
C VAL A 288 -12.41 -14.13 18.35
N PRO A 289 -13.57 -14.76 18.69
CA PRO A 289 -14.28 -15.64 17.77
C PRO A 289 -14.76 -14.89 16.52
N TYR A 290 -14.62 -15.53 15.35
CA TYR A 290 -14.98 -14.91 14.06
C TYR A 290 -16.47 -14.67 13.89
N ASP A 291 -17.32 -15.43 14.56
CA ASP A 291 -18.79 -15.29 14.56
C ASP A 291 -19.29 -14.03 15.29
N GLU A 292 -18.42 -13.37 16.03
CA GLU A 292 -18.70 -12.10 16.73
C GLU A 292 -18.25 -10.88 15.93
N VAL A 293 -17.58 -11.08 14.79
CA VAL A 293 -16.94 -10.04 13.99
C VAL A 293 -17.69 -9.85 12.67
N PHE A 294 -18.13 -8.61 12.43
CA PHE A 294 -18.94 -8.21 11.28
C PHE A 294 -18.31 -7.02 10.54
#